data_d4dc6be8556e4e3e845d64e9b708fe5c
#
_entry.id   d4dc6be8556e4e3e845d64e9b708fe5c
#
_cell.length_a   1.000
_cell.length_b   1.000
_cell.length_c   1.000
_cell.angle_alpha   90.00
_cell.angle_beta   90.00
_cell.angle_gamma   90.00
#
_symmetry.space_group_name_H-M   'P 1'
#
loop_
_entity.id
_entity.type
_entity.pdbx_description
1 polymer ?
#
loop_
_entity_poly.entity_id
_entity_poly.type
_entity_poly.pdbx_seq_one_letter_code
_entity_poly.pdbx_strand_id
1 'polypeptide(L)' 'MLLDLRDPEEYAFWRIKEAINYPAANIGRDKFIPELYRFKNKTNKLIIIYMGDERKGTAAANLFSEKGYDNVFLLSGGIE' A
#
# COMPACT_ATOMS: atom_id res chain seq x y z
N MET A 1 -8.73 -3.85 2.03
CA MET A 1 -8.17 -3.38 0.75
C MET A 1 -6.70 -3.73 0.67
N LEU A 2 -6.28 -4.26 -0.44
CA LEU A 2 -4.86 -4.62 -0.67
C LEU A 2 -4.27 -3.73 -1.74
N LEU A 3 -3.19 -3.05 -1.39
CA LEU A 3 -2.47 -2.17 -2.32
C LEU A 3 -1.12 -2.78 -2.66
N ASP A 4 -0.84 -2.91 -3.94
CA ASP A 4 0.47 -3.32 -4.42
C ASP A 4 1.26 -2.04 -4.73
N LEU A 5 2.30 -1.80 -3.94
CA LEU A 5 3.09 -0.56 -4.03
C LEU A 5 4.26 -0.66 -5.00
N ARG A 6 4.37 -1.77 -5.70
CA ARG A 6 5.46 -1.96 -6.67
C ARG A 6 5.23 -1.10 -7.91
N ASP A 7 6.26 -1.00 -8.73
CA ASP A 7 6.14 -0.29 -9.99
C ASP A 7 5.10 -0.96 -10.90
N PRO A 8 4.43 -0.19 -11.76
CA PRO A 8 3.41 -0.75 -12.66
C PRO A 8 3.91 -1.91 -13.52
N GLU A 9 5.19 -1.90 -13.90
CA GLU A 9 5.78 -2.98 -14.68
C GLU A 9 5.82 -4.30 -13.92
N GLU A 10 6.19 -4.24 -12.65
CA GLU A 10 6.20 -5.42 -11.78
C GLU A 10 4.79 -5.93 -11.54
N TYR A 11 3.87 -5.02 -11.31
CA TYR A 11 2.46 -5.33 -11.09
C TYR A 11 1.86 -6.01 -12.32
N ALA A 12 2.21 -5.55 -13.51
CA ALA A 12 1.73 -6.15 -14.75
C ALA A 12 2.29 -7.55 -14.97
N PHE A 13 3.51 -7.80 -14.49
CA PHE A 13 4.16 -9.10 -14.63
C PHE A 13 3.47 -10.18 -13.76
N TRP A 14 3.22 -9.86 -12.50
CA TRP A 14 2.41 -10.71 -11.62
C TRP A 14 1.90 -9.85 -10.47
N ARG A 15 0.81 -10.27 -9.86
CA ARG A 15 0.21 -9.55 -8.74
C ARG A 15 -0.64 -10.48 -7.90
N ILE A 16 -0.88 -10.09 -6.65
CA ILE A 16 -1.82 -10.78 -5.80
C ILE A 16 -3.23 -10.46 -6.33
N LYS A 17 -4.07 -11.50 -6.41
CA LYS A 17 -5.44 -11.32 -6.89
C LYS A 17 -6.17 -10.21 -6.14
N GLU A 18 -6.83 -9.35 -6.88
CA GLU A 18 -7.60 -8.21 -6.37
C GLU A 18 -6.77 -7.06 -5.78
N ALA A 19 -5.45 -7.13 -5.86
CA ALA A 19 -4.61 -6.02 -5.44
C ALA A 19 -4.75 -4.84 -6.40
N ILE A 20 -4.77 -3.65 -5.83
CA ILE A 20 -4.79 -2.41 -6.61
C ILE A 20 -3.36 -1.89 -6.71
N ASN A 21 -2.90 -1.59 -7.92
CA ASN A 21 -1.57 -1.01 -8.08
C ASN A 21 -1.58 0.46 -7.66
N TYR A 22 -0.81 0.77 -6.64
CA TYR A 22 -0.64 2.14 -6.18
C TYR A 22 0.85 2.36 -5.90
N PRO A 23 1.63 2.77 -6.90
CA PRO A 23 3.08 2.90 -6.74
C PRO A 23 3.47 3.76 -5.53
N ALA A 24 4.46 3.30 -4.78
CA ALA A 24 4.84 3.93 -3.52
C ALA A 24 5.19 5.41 -3.66
N ALA A 25 5.72 5.83 -4.80
CA ALA A 25 6.04 7.24 -5.05
C ALA A 25 4.83 8.16 -4.89
N ASN A 26 3.62 7.65 -5.13
CA ASN A 26 2.41 8.45 -5.03
C ASN A 26 2.09 8.85 -3.59
N ILE A 27 2.56 8.11 -2.61
CA ILE A 27 2.35 8.46 -1.19
C ILE A 27 3.00 9.80 -0.88
N GLY A 28 4.26 9.95 -1.25
CA GLY A 28 5.00 11.19 -1.00
C GLY A 28 4.49 12.38 -1.80
N ARG A 29 3.78 12.12 -2.89
CA ARG A 29 3.21 13.16 -3.74
C ARG A 29 1.78 13.51 -3.35
N ASP A 30 1.25 12.89 -2.31
CA ASP A 30 -0.14 13.06 -1.85
C ASP A 30 -1.17 12.75 -2.94
N LYS A 31 -0.85 11.80 -3.81
CA LYS A 31 -1.75 11.39 -4.90
C LYS A 31 -2.58 10.19 -4.45
N PHE A 32 -3.51 10.44 -3.55
CA PHE A 32 -4.33 9.38 -3.00
C PHE A 32 -5.55 9.10 -3.88
N ILE A 33 -5.87 7.81 -4.04
CA ILE A 33 -7.04 7.38 -4.78
C ILE A 33 -8.29 7.46 -3.88
N PRO A 34 -9.49 7.57 -4.45
CA PRO A 34 -10.72 7.67 -3.64
C PRO A 34 -10.90 6.52 -2.66
N GLU A 35 -10.50 5.31 -3.04
CA GLU A 35 -10.59 4.13 -2.17
C GLU A 35 -9.81 4.32 -0.88
N LEU A 36 -8.66 4.98 -0.94
CA LEU A 36 -7.86 5.25 0.25
C LEU A 36 -8.61 6.17 1.21
N TYR A 37 -9.27 7.18 0.70
CA TYR A 37 -10.04 8.08 1.55
C TYR A 37 -11.21 7.36 2.23
N ARG A 38 -11.84 6.43 1.53
CA ARG A 38 -12.95 5.66 2.09
C ARG A 38 -12.51 4.76 3.24
N PHE A 39 -11.26 4.30 3.21
CA PHE A 39 -10.74 3.38 4.22
C PHE A 39 -9.96 4.07 5.33
N LYS A 40 -9.68 5.35 5.17
CA LYS A 40 -8.84 6.09 6.11
C LYS A 40 -9.46 6.07 7.52
N ASN A 41 -8.69 5.54 8.48
CA ASN A 41 -9.04 5.55 9.91
C ASN A 41 -10.42 4.97 10.24
N LYS A 42 -10.87 4.01 9.45
CA LYS A 42 -12.12 3.31 9.73
C LYS A 42 -11.83 2.11 10.63
N THR A 43 -12.54 2.01 11.75
CA THR A 43 -12.26 0.99 12.76
C THR A 43 -12.45 -0.45 12.27
N ASN A 44 -13.30 -0.66 11.28
CA ASN A 44 -13.56 -1.98 10.73
C ASN A 44 -13.00 -2.17 9.33
N LYS A 45 -12.09 -1.31 8.90
CA LYS A 45 -11.47 -1.39 7.58
C LYS A 45 -9.96 -1.44 7.72
N LEU A 46 -9.32 -2.32 6.95
CA LEU A 46 -7.87 -2.45 6.94
C LEU A 46 -7.34 -2.10 5.57
N ILE A 47 -6.20 -1.43 5.55
CA ILE A 47 -5.44 -1.19 4.34
C ILE A 47 -4.17 -2.03 4.45
N ILE A 48 -4.04 -3.02 3.57
CA ILE A 48 -2.87 -3.90 3.56
C ILE A 48 -2.02 -3.50 2.37
N ILE A 49 -0.76 -3.18 2.61
CA ILE A 49 0.16 -2.81 1.56
C ILE A 49 1.16 -3.93 1.31
N TYR A 50 1.53 -4.13 0.06
CA TYR A 50 2.52 -5.12 -0.35
C TYR A 50 3.65 -4.46 -1.12
N MET A 51 4.87 -4.81 -0.76
CA MET A 51 6.08 -4.37 -1.44
C MET A 51 7.06 -5.53 -1.38
N GLY A 52 7.70 -5.85 -2.49
CA GLY A 52 8.63 -6.96 -2.52
C GLY A 52 9.87 -6.78 -1.63
N ASP A 53 10.23 -5.52 -1.35
CA ASP A 53 11.34 -5.18 -0.46
C ASP A 53 10.80 -4.72 0.88
N GLU A 54 11.15 -5.43 1.94
CA GLU A 54 10.66 -5.14 3.29
C GLU A 54 11.05 -3.75 3.77
N ARG A 55 12.25 -3.27 3.44
CA ARG A 55 12.70 -1.94 3.85
C ARG A 55 11.85 -0.85 3.19
N LYS A 56 11.56 -1.02 1.90
CA LYS A 56 10.72 -0.10 1.17
C LYS A 56 9.28 -0.16 1.68
N GLY A 57 8.82 -1.36 2.02
CA GLY A 57 7.49 -1.55 2.59
C GLY A 57 7.35 -0.86 3.93
N THR A 58 8.35 -0.98 4.81
CA THR A 58 8.34 -0.31 6.10
C THR A 58 8.33 1.21 5.94
N ALA A 59 9.15 1.73 5.02
CA ALA A 59 9.19 3.16 4.74
C ALA A 59 7.82 3.64 4.22
N ALA A 60 7.19 2.87 3.35
CA ALA A 60 5.87 3.22 2.83
C ALA A 60 4.81 3.23 3.94
N ALA A 61 4.84 2.24 4.84
CA ALA A 61 3.92 2.20 5.97
C ALA A 61 4.10 3.44 6.86
N ASN A 62 5.34 3.84 7.10
CA ASN A 62 5.62 5.04 7.88
C ASN A 62 5.11 6.30 7.20
N LEU A 63 5.23 6.38 5.87
CA LEU A 63 4.69 7.51 5.11
C LEU A 63 3.17 7.59 5.25
N PHE A 64 2.47 6.46 5.15
CA PHE A 64 1.03 6.43 5.36
C PHE A 64 0.68 6.94 6.75
N SER A 65 1.43 6.52 7.78
CA SER A 65 1.23 6.99 9.14
C SER A 65 1.38 8.51 9.24
N GLU A 66 2.41 9.06 8.60
CA GLU A 66 2.64 10.51 8.56
C GLU A 66 1.50 11.25 7.87
N LYS A 67 0.83 10.62 6.92
CA LYS A 67 -0.30 11.20 6.20
C LYS A 67 -1.63 11.00 6.94
N GLY A 68 -1.59 10.47 8.15
CA GLY A 68 -2.78 10.33 8.99
C GLY A 68 -3.54 9.01 8.86
N TYR A 69 -2.92 7.99 8.27
CA TYR A 69 -3.54 6.66 8.16
C TYR A 69 -3.05 5.77 9.29
N ASP A 70 -3.94 5.37 10.18
CA ASP A 70 -3.59 4.54 11.33
C ASP A 70 -3.99 3.07 11.19
N ASN A 71 -4.58 2.70 10.06
CA ASN A 71 -5.08 1.34 9.82
C ASN A 71 -4.37 0.65 8.66
N VAL A 72 -3.11 0.99 8.43
CA VAL A 72 -2.28 0.42 7.37
C VAL A 72 -1.37 -0.66 7.94
N PHE A 73 -1.34 -1.81 7.29
CA PHE A 73 -0.52 -2.95 7.68
C PHE A 73 0.32 -3.43 6.52
N LEU A 74 1.58 -3.73 6.79
CA LEU A 74 2.49 -4.23 5.77
C LEU A 74 2.37 -5.75 5.69
N LEU A 75 2.07 -6.26 4.50
CA LEU A 75 2.17 -7.68 4.22
C LEU A 75 3.65 -7.99 3.98
N SER A 76 4.30 -8.57 4.96
CA SER A 76 5.72 -8.84 4.85
C SER A 76 6.01 -10.06 3.99
N GLY A 77 7.17 -10.05 3.40
CA GLY A 77 7.79 -10.83 2.37
C GLY A 77 7.61 -12.34 2.24
N GLY A 78 6.61 -12.93 2.82
CA GLY A 78 6.41 -14.36 2.71
C GLY A 78 5.88 -14.85 1.38
N ILE A 79 5.74 -13.95 0.40
CA ILE A 79 5.19 -14.29 -0.91
C ILE A 79 6.30 -14.63 -1.92
N GLU A 80 7.51 -14.41 -1.55
CA GLU A 80 8.65 -14.69 -2.43
C GLU A 80 8.73 -16.13 -2.87
#